data_fe74c5dc4bdb848f7c01d5b041392f8d
#
_entry.id   fe74c5dc4bdb848f7c01d5b041392f8d
#
_cell.length_a   1.000
_cell.length_b   1.000
_cell.length_c   1.000
_cell.angle_alpha   90.00
_cell.angle_beta   90.00
_cell.angle_gamma   90.00
#
_symmetry.space_group_name_H-M   'P 1'
#
loop_
_entity.id
_entity.type
_entity.pdbx_description
1 polymer ?
#
loop_
_entity_poly.entity_id
_entity_poly.type
_entity_poly.pdbx_seq_one_letter_code
_entity_poly.pdbx_strand_id
1 'polypeptide(L)'
;MLSYEQRLARLLTAAARVFAEKGYHPTSMRELSRETGMSLAGIYHYVVGKDELLYLIQRRCFTQVLSGAAAAVGDAKRLEERLERFIGHHITFFAGHMSEMKVLSHEAESLQGERLEAINELKRRYVALLTDLIKDADGALRSEVDPHVASYALFGMMNWIYNWYDPTGPISPEALAEQFTRLFLHGLTAPSHTPVSTEG
;
A
#
# COMPACT_ATOMS: atom_id res chain seq x y z
N MET A 1 6.77 27.10 14.70
CA MET A 1 5.88 27.31 13.53
C MET A 1 6.06 26.13 12.57
N LEU A 2 5.00 25.52 12.02
CA LEU A 2 5.15 24.40 11.09
C LEU A 2 5.78 24.87 9.77
N SER A 3 6.67 24.03 9.18
CA SER A 3 7.21 24.28 7.84
C SER A 3 6.12 24.21 6.76
N TYR A 4 6.45 24.69 5.54
CA TYR A 4 5.57 24.53 4.36
C TYR A 4 5.20 23.05 4.13
N GLU A 5 6.21 22.17 4.12
CA GLU A 5 6.03 20.73 3.92
C GLU A 5 5.16 20.06 5.00
N GLN A 6 5.34 20.45 6.26
CA GLN A 6 4.51 19.94 7.35
C GLN A 6 3.05 20.36 7.23
N ARG A 7 2.79 21.58 6.77
CA ARG A 7 1.42 22.07 6.52
C ARG A 7 0.79 21.39 5.32
N LEU A 8 1.54 21.24 4.23
CA LEU A 8 1.08 20.47 3.06
C LEU A 8 0.76 19.01 3.47
N ALA A 9 1.64 18.35 4.21
CA ALA A 9 1.42 16.99 4.68
C ALA A 9 0.11 16.87 5.49
N ARG A 10 -0.16 17.81 6.39
CA ARG A 10 -1.42 17.85 7.15
C ARG A 10 -2.64 18.06 6.25
N LEU A 11 -2.55 18.95 5.25
CA LEU A 11 -3.62 19.15 4.27
C LEU A 11 -3.91 17.84 3.52
N LEU A 12 -2.86 17.15 3.02
CA LEU A 12 -3.01 15.91 2.27
C LEU A 12 -3.68 14.81 3.11
N THR A 13 -3.25 14.63 4.36
CA THR A 13 -3.85 13.63 5.26
C THR A 13 -5.32 13.97 5.59
N ALA A 14 -5.63 15.24 5.87
CA ALA A 14 -7.01 15.65 6.13
C ALA A 14 -7.90 15.51 4.89
N ALA A 15 -7.39 15.85 3.71
CA ALA A 15 -8.12 15.69 2.45
C ALA A 15 -8.34 14.22 2.09
N ALA A 16 -7.35 13.35 2.32
CA ALA A 16 -7.49 11.91 2.12
C ALA A 16 -8.62 11.33 2.98
N ARG A 17 -8.73 11.76 4.24
CA ARG A 17 -9.84 11.38 5.12
C ARG A 17 -11.20 11.81 4.55
N VAL A 18 -11.32 13.06 4.11
CA VAL A 18 -12.58 13.56 3.52
C VAL A 18 -12.94 12.78 2.26
N PHE A 19 -11.99 12.51 1.38
CA PHE A 19 -12.22 11.71 0.17
C PHE A 19 -12.60 10.26 0.50
N ALA A 20 -11.98 9.66 1.50
CA ALA A 20 -12.30 8.31 1.94
C ALA A 20 -13.70 8.18 2.56
N GLU A 21 -14.15 9.22 3.29
CA GLU A 21 -15.47 9.23 3.97
C GLU A 21 -16.61 9.62 3.03
N LYS A 22 -16.40 10.63 2.19
CA LYS A 22 -17.47 11.26 1.39
C LYS A 22 -17.38 10.96 -0.11
N GLY A 23 -16.27 10.39 -0.57
CA GLY A 23 -15.94 10.22 -1.96
C GLY A 23 -15.24 11.44 -2.56
N TYR A 24 -14.37 11.20 -3.53
CA TYR A 24 -13.63 12.26 -4.23
C TYR A 24 -14.56 13.12 -5.09
N HIS A 25 -15.39 12.50 -5.95
CA HIS A 25 -16.22 13.23 -6.92
C HIS A 25 -17.21 14.21 -6.28
N PRO A 26 -17.98 13.83 -5.25
CA PRO A 26 -18.95 14.73 -4.61
C PRO A 26 -18.30 15.82 -3.76
N THR A 27 -17.03 15.65 -3.34
CA THR A 27 -16.35 16.61 -2.47
C THR A 27 -15.91 17.86 -3.24
N SER A 28 -16.28 19.04 -2.77
CA SER A 28 -15.85 20.33 -3.31
C SER A 28 -14.69 20.94 -2.52
N MET A 29 -13.95 21.88 -3.14
CA MET A 29 -12.87 22.63 -2.47
C MET A 29 -13.38 23.44 -1.26
N ARG A 30 -14.64 23.92 -1.29
CA ARG A 30 -15.27 24.61 -0.16
C ARG A 30 -15.53 23.65 1.00
N GLU A 31 -15.93 22.44 0.68
CA GLU A 31 -16.13 21.40 1.68
C GLU A 31 -14.79 20.97 2.31
N LEU A 32 -13.76 20.78 1.50
CA LEU A 32 -12.40 20.54 2.00
C LEU A 32 -11.94 21.66 2.95
N SER A 33 -12.18 22.92 2.59
CA SER A 33 -11.87 24.05 3.47
C SER A 33 -12.55 23.93 4.83
N ARG A 34 -13.85 23.60 4.86
CA ARG A 34 -14.59 23.39 6.10
C ARG A 34 -14.08 22.22 6.93
N GLU A 35 -13.85 21.07 6.29
CA GLU A 35 -13.46 19.83 6.97
C GLU A 35 -12.00 19.83 7.43
N THR A 36 -11.11 20.52 6.72
CA THR A 36 -9.69 20.64 7.08
C THR A 36 -9.41 21.77 8.07
N GLY A 37 -10.37 22.67 8.27
CA GLY A 37 -10.18 23.90 9.06
C GLY A 37 -9.25 24.93 8.42
N MET A 38 -8.86 24.74 7.15
CA MET A 38 -8.05 25.69 6.39
C MET A 38 -8.94 26.61 5.56
N SER A 39 -8.57 27.89 5.47
CA SER A 39 -9.27 28.77 4.53
C SER A 39 -9.11 28.31 3.08
N LEU A 40 -10.11 28.60 2.24
CA LEU A 40 -10.06 28.24 0.83
C LEU A 40 -8.80 28.82 0.14
N ALA A 41 -8.46 30.07 0.43
CA ALA A 41 -7.23 30.71 -0.03
C ALA A 41 -5.97 29.99 0.49
N GLY A 42 -6.00 29.50 1.73
CA GLY A 42 -4.93 28.70 2.32
C GLY A 42 -4.73 27.37 1.61
N ILE A 43 -5.80 26.70 1.16
CA ILE A 43 -5.69 25.47 0.36
C ILE A 43 -5.12 25.78 -1.03
N TYR A 44 -5.61 26.83 -1.70
CA TYR A 44 -5.11 27.25 -3.03
C TYR A 44 -3.66 27.77 -3.02
N HIS A 45 -3.11 28.07 -1.84
CA HIS A 45 -1.68 28.32 -1.72
C HIS A 45 -0.81 27.10 -1.98
N TYR A 46 -1.37 25.87 -1.77
CA TYR A 46 -0.64 24.61 -1.94
C TYR A 46 -0.98 23.87 -3.23
N VAL A 47 -2.21 24.01 -3.73
CA VAL A 47 -2.71 23.24 -4.87
C VAL A 47 -3.59 24.12 -5.77
N VAL A 48 -3.56 23.88 -7.06
CA VAL A 48 -4.41 24.62 -8.01
C VAL A 48 -5.85 24.09 -8.06
N GLY A 49 -6.10 22.91 -7.52
CA GLY A 49 -7.43 22.30 -7.52
C GLY A 49 -7.50 20.92 -6.90
N LYS A 50 -8.67 20.34 -6.98
CA LYS A 50 -8.98 19.03 -6.37
C LYS A 50 -8.18 17.89 -7.00
N ASP A 51 -7.95 17.93 -8.31
CA ASP A 51 -7.20 16.91 -9.05
C ASP A 51 -5.72 16.89 -8.65
N GLU A 52 -5.14 18.07 -8.43
CA GLU A 52 -3.77 18.15 -7.93
C GLU A 52 -3.67 17.62 -6.49
N LEU A 53 -4.66 17.93 -5.66
CA LEU A 53 -4.71 17.41 -4.30
C LEU A 53 -4.78 15.88 -4.29
N LEU A 54 -5.63 15.27 -5.13
CA LEU A 54 -5.71 13.83 -5.29
C LEU A 54 -4.37 13.25 -5.77
N TYR A 55 -3.76 13.86 -6.78
CA TYR A 55 -2.46 13.47 -7.29
C TYR A 55 -1.38 13.48 -6.20
N LEU A 56 -1.30 14.57 -5.41
CA LEU A 56 -0.31 14.70 -4.36
C LEU A 56 -0.52 13.67 -3.22
N ILE A 57 -1.78 13.36 -2.87
CA ILE A 57 -2.11 12.30 -1.92
C ILE A 57 -1.58 10.96 -2.43
N GLN A 58 -1.94 10.58 -3.65
CA GLN A 58 -1.54 9.30 -4.24
C GLN A 58 -0.02 9.22 -4.40
N ARG A 59 0.62 10.26 -4.96
CA ARG A 59 2.07 10.31 -5.17
C ARG A 59 2.84 10.16 -3.87
N ARG A 60 2.44 10.91 -2.82
CA ARG A 60 3.08 10.85 -1.51
C ARG A 60 2.98 9.44 -0.93
N CYS A 61 1.78 8.86 -0.93
CA CYS A 61 1.53 7.54 -0.38
C CYS A 61 2.36 6.47 -1.10
N PHE A 62 2.31 6.41 -2.45
CA PHE A 62 3.10 5.45 -3.21
C PHE A 62 4.61 5.65 -3.07
N THR A 63 5.09 6.89 -3.00
CA THR A 63 6.51 7.16 -2.78
C THR A 63 6.97 6.65 -1.42
N GLN A 64 6.19 6.89 -0.37
CA GLN A 64 6.52 6.47 0.99
C GLN A 64 6.48 4.94 1.15
N VAL A 65 5.41 4.28 0.66
CA VAL A 65 5.30 2.82 0.77
C VAL A 65 6.38 2.11 -0.04
N LEU A 66 6.71 2.60 -1.24
CA LEU A 66 7.75 2.03 -2.09
C LEU A 66 9.15 2.17 -1.45
N SER A 67 9.50 3.39 -1.04
CA SER A 67 10.81 3.63 -0.41
C SER A 67 10.97 2.89 0.92
N GLY A 68 9.91 2.85 1.73
CA GLY A 68 9.91 2.14 2.99
C GLY A 68 9.99 0.62 2.82
N ALA A 69 9.29 0.05 1.84
CA ALA A 69 9.37 -1.39 1.53
C ALA A 69 10.78 -1.77 1.05
N ALA A 70 11.37 -1.00 0.15
CA ALA A 70 12.75 -1.23 -0.30
C ALA A 70 13.76 -1.19 0.86
N ALA A 71 13.59 -0.21 1.77
CA ALA A 71 14.43 -0.10 2.97
C ALA A 71 14.20 -1.27 3.95
N ALA A 72 12.95 -1.69 4.16
CA ALA A 72 12.61 -2.78 5.07
C ALA A 72 13.17 -4.12 4.60
N VAL A 73 13.07 -4.41 3.29
CA VAL A 73 13.66 -5.63 2.70
C VAL A 73 15.18 -5.63 2.85
N GLY A 74 15.82 -4.46 2.59
CA GLY A 74 17.26 -4.26 2.80
C GLY A 74 18.11 -5.35 2.16
N ASP A 75 18.99 -5.95 2.98
CA ASP A 75 19.96 -6.99 2.61
C ASP A 75 19.51 -8.43 2.91
N ALA A 76 18.24 -8.63 3.28
CA ALA A 76 17.70 -9.96 3.55
C ALA A 76 17.92 -10.89 2.36
N LYS A 77 18.40 -12.11 2.63
CA LYS A 77 18.78 -13.10 1.60
C LYS A 77 17.70 -14.15 1.37
N ARG A 78 17.07 -14.58 2.46
CA ARG A 78 16.07 -15.66 2.39
C ARG A 78 14.73 -15.11 1.94
N LEU A 79 14.03 -15.86 1.08
CA LEU A 79 12.71 -15.48 0.57
C LEU A 79 11.72 -15.19 1.70
N GLU A 80 11.66 -16.07 2.70
CA GLU A 80 10.74 -15.93 3.82
C GLU A 80 10.96 -14.60 4.55
N GLU A 81 12.21 -14.26 4.86
CA GLU A 81 12.57 -13.01 5.53
C GLU A 81 12.26 -11.78 4.66
N ARG A 82 12.53 -11.85 3.35
CA ARG A 82 12.23 -10.77 2.40
C ARG A 82 10.72 -10.52 2.34
N LEU A 83 9.91 -11.57 2.23
CA LEU A 83 8.44 -11.47 2.21
C LEU A 83 7.88 -11.00 3.54
N GLU A 84 8.38 -11.54 4.67
CA GLU A 84 7.98 -11.09 6.01
C GLU A 84 8.20 -9.58 6.18
N ARG A 85 9.40 -9.09 5.82
CA ARG A 85 9.73 -7.66 5.91
C ARG A 85 8.89 -6.80 4.95
N PHE A 86 8.63 -7.26 3.72
CA PHE A 86 7.79 -6.58 2.75
C PHE A 86 6.33 -6.49 3.22
N ILE A 87 5.74 -7.62 3.61
CA ILE A 87 4.36 -7.72 4.10
C ILE A 87 4.21 -6.92 5.39
N GLY A 88 5.16 -7.06 6.32
CA GLY A 88 5.19 -6.31 7.58
C GLY A 88 5.16 -4.81 7.34
N HIS A 89 6.03 -4.31 6.45
CA HIS A 89 6.04 -2.89 6.09
C HIS A 89 4.73 -2.45 5.46
N HIS A 90 4.20 -3.19 4.47
CA HIS A 90 2.96 -2.84 3.78
C HIS A 90 1.78 -2.73 4.76
N ILE A 91 1.56 -3.77 5.58
CA ILE A 91 0.45 -3.82 6.53
C ILE A 91 0.57 -2.71 7.58
N THR A 92 1.75 -2.56 8.19
CA THR A 92 1.98 -1.52 9.22
C THR A 92 1.82 -0.11 8.65
N PHE A 93 2.36 0.13 7.45
CA PHE A 93 2.20 1.42 6.77
C PHE A 93 0.73 1.76 6.54
N PHE A 94 -0.02 0.85 5.92
CA PHE A 94 -1.42 1.12 5.59
C PHE A 94 -2.37 1.05 6.79
N ALA A 95 -2.05 0.30 7.84
CA ALA A 95 -2.78 0.39 9.12
C ALA A 95 -2.74 1.81 9.70
N GLY A 96 -1.63 2.54 9.50
CA GLY A 96 -1.52 3.96 9.85
C GLY A 96 -2.06 4.94 8.80
N HIS A 97 -2.46 4.46 7.60
CA HIS A 97 -2.86 5.28 6.44
C HIS A 97 -4.12 4.73 5.75
N MET A 98 -5.11 4.28 6.54
CA MET A 98 -6.31 3.61 5.99
C MET A 98 -7.13 4.49 5.04
N SER A 99 -7.20 5.80 5.31
CA SER A 99 -7.90 6.75 4.43
C SER A 99 -7.20 6.88 3.08
N GLU A 100 -5.87 6.99 3.09
CA GLU A 100 -5.06 7.02 1.88
C GLU A 100 -5.21 5.71 1.10
N MET A 101 -5.15 4.56 1.77
CA MET A 101 -5.35 3.25 1.12
C MET A 101 -6.70 3.15 0.42
N LYS A 102 -7.78 3.61 1.08
CA LYS A 102 -9.11 3.64 0.49
C LYS A 102 -9.16 4.55 -0.74
N VAL A 103 -8.57 5.75 -0.66
CA VAL A 103 -8.46 6.67 -1.80
C VAL A 103 -7.67 6.05 -2.95
N LEU A 104 -6.53 5.40 -2.68
CA LEU A 104 -5.73 4.71 -3.70
C LEU A 104 -6.51 3.60 -4.41
N SER A 105 -7.37 2.90 -3.67
CA SER A 105 -8.16 1.78 -4.18
C SER A 105 -9.38 2.23 -5.00
N HIS A 106 -10.06 3.29 -4.57
CA HIS A 106 -11.32 3.74 -5.18
C HIS A 106 -11.11 4.78 -6.29
N GLU A 107 -10.07 5.61 -6.18
CA GLU A 107 -9.84 6.75 -7.07
C GLU A 107 -8.64 6.50 -8.00
N ALA A 108 -8.37 5.23 -8.31
CA ALA A 108 -7.23 4.83 -9.14
C ALA A 108 -7.28 5.44 -10.56
N GLU A 109 -8.50 5.62 -11.10
CA GLU A 109 -8.77 6.09 -12.45
C GLU A 109 -9.29 7.53 -12.50
N SER A 110 -9.38 8.22 -11.35
CA SER A 110 -9.90 9.59 -11.30
C SER A 110 -8.90 10.65 -11.76
N LEU A 111 -7.63 10.27 -11.91
CA LEU A 111 -6.59 11.12 -12.52
C LEU A 111 -6.51 10.90 -14.02
N GLN A 112 -5.97 11.90 -14.75
CA GLN A 112 -5.81 11.84 -16.20
C GLN A 112 -4.42 12.34 -16.64
N GLY A 113 -4.04 12.01 -17.88
CA GLY A 113 -2.82 12.50 -18.52
C GLY A 113 -1.55 12.17 -17.72
N GLU A 114 -0.62 13.12 -17.69
CA GLU A 114 0.70 12.95 -17.06
C GLU A 114 0.63 12.57 -15.56
N ARG A 115 -0.39 13.06 -14.85
CA ARG A 115 -0.58 12.72 -13.42
C ARG A 115 -0.94 11.25 -13.22
N LEU A 116 -1.83 10.72 -14.06
CA LEU A 116 -2.18 9.29 -14.05
C LEU A 116 -0.96 8.45 -14.38
N GLU A 117 -0.20 8.83 -15.42
CA GLU A 117 0.99 8.09 -15.84
C GLU A 117 2.07 8.06 -14.75
N ALA A 118 2.30 9.19 -14.07
CA ALA A 118 3.23 9.26 -12.95
C ALA A 118 2.82 8.34 -11.77
N ILE A 119 1.53 8.22 -11.48
CA ILE A 119 1.04 7.29 -10.45
C ILE A 119 1.17 5.84 -10.91
N ASN A 120 0.83 5.55 -12.16
CA ASN A 120 0.96 4.20 -12.72
C ASN A 120 2.42 3.73 -12.73
N GLU A 121 3.38 4.62 -12.95
CA GLU A 121 4.80 4.29 -12.85
C GLU A 121 5.19 3.89 -11.40
N LEU A 122 4.73 4.63 -10.40
CA LEU A 122 4.97 4.26 -9.00
C LEU A 122 4.34 2.90 -8.64
N LYS A 123 3.12 2.64 -9.14
CA LYS A 123 2.45 1.34 -8.98
C LYS A 123 3.26 0.21 -9.62
N ARG A 124 3.69 0.39 -10.89
CA ARG A 124 4.51 -0.61 -11.60
C ARG A 124 5.79 -0.92 -10.83
N ARG A 125 6.49 0.10 -10.34
CA ARG A 125 7.71 -0.07 -9.53
C ARG A 125 7.45 -0.82 -8.23
N TYR A 126 6.31 -0.56 -7.58
CA TYR A 126 5.97 -1.25 -6.33
C TYR A 126 5.62 -2.72 -6.58
N VAL A 127 4.89 -3.02 -7.65
CA VAL A 127 4.63 -4.41 -8.08
C VAL A 127 5.92 -5.11 -8.50
N ALA A 128 6.78 -4.44 -9.28
CA ALA A 128 8.06 -4.99 -9.70
C ALA A 128 8.95 -5.36 -8.51
N LEU A 129 9.03 -4.50 -7.49
CA LEU A 129 9.78 -4.80 -6.28
C LEU A 129 9.37 -6.15 -5.67
N LEU A 130 8.08 -6.39 -5.47
CA LEU A 130 7.59 -7.66 -4.92
C LEU A 130 7.83 -8.84 -5.89
N THR A 131 7.56 -8.62 -7.18
CA THR A 131 7.75 -9.68 -8.20
C THR A 131 9.19 -10.13 -8.28
N ASP A 132 10.14 -9.20 -8.22
CA ASP A 132 11.57 -9.51 -8.24
C ASP A 132 12.01 -10.21 -6.94
N LEU A 133 11.46 -9.82 -5.77
CA LEU A 133 11.67 -10.55 -4.53
C LEU A 133 11.27 -12.03 -4.65
N ILE A 134 10.14 -12.28 -5.31
CA ILE A 134 9.61 -13.63 -5.49
C ILE A 134 10.43 -14.41 -6.53
N LYS A 135 10.82 -13.78 -7.65
CA LYS A 135 11.65 -14.41 -8.71
C LYS A 135 13.01 -14.87 -8.22
N ASP A 136 13.64 -14.07 -7.36
CA ASP A 136 14.97 -14.35 -6.82
C ASP A 136 14.97 -15.51 -5.78
N ALA A 137 13.87 -16.18 -5.60
CA ALA A 137 13.69 -17.26 -4.65
C ALA A 137 14.20 -18.61 -5.21
N ASP A 138 15.50 -18.75 -5.39
CA ASP A 138 16.18 -19.95 -5.90
C ASP A 138 15.54 -21.28 -5.43
N GLY A 139 14.73 -21.90 -6.30
CA GLY A 139 14.15 -23.23 -6.10
C GLY A 139 13.16 -23.38 -4.95
N ALA A 140 12.85 -22.30 -4.19
CA ALA A 140 11.93 -22.34 -3.06
C ALA A 140 10.45 -22.27 -3.50
N LEU A 141 10.18 -21.79 -4.72
CA LEU A 141 8.84 -21.72 -5.26
C LEU A 141 8.37 -23.05 -5.82
N ARG A 142 7.07 -23.29 -5.78
CA ARG A 142 6.45 -24.33 -6.60
C ARG A 142 6.65 -23.97 -8.08
N SER A 143 7.10 -24.91 -8.90
CA SER A 143 7.39 -24.70 -10.32
C SER A 143 6.19 -24.19 -11.13
N GLU A 144 4.98 -24.38 -10.61
CA GLU A 144 3.72 -24.02 -11.28
C GLU A 144 3.25 -22.59 -10.93
N VAL A 145 3.91 -21.90 -9.99
CA VAL A 145 3.48 -20.57 -9.52
C VAL A 145 4.23 -19.49 -10.30
N ASP A 146 3.48 -18.74 -11.11
CA ASP A 146 3.99 -17.54 -11.78
C ASP A 146 4.24 -16.42 -10.75
N PRO A 147 5.46 -15.83 -10.66
CA PRO A 147 5.77 -14.79 -9.69
C PRO A 147 4.91 -13.54 -9.82
N HIS A 148 4.44 -13.22 -11.01
CA HIS A 148 3.58 -12.08 -11.27
C HIS A 148 2.17 -12.32 -10.69
N VAL A 149 1.62 -13.53 -10.93
CA VAL A 149 0.33 -13.95 -10.34
C VAL A 149 0.43 -13.97 -8.82
N ALA A 150 1.50 -14.53 -8.26
CA ALA A 150 1.74 -14.53 -6.81
C ALA A 150 1.79 -13.11 -6.22
N SER A 151 2.45 -12.18 -6.92
CA SER A 151 2.52 -10.77 -6.50
C SER A 151 1.14 -10.12 -6.44
N TYR A 152 0.32 -10.30 -7.49
CA TYR A 152 -1.04 -9.73 -7.50
C TYR A 152 -1.97 -10.39 -6.49
N ALA A 153 -1.83 -11.71 -6.26
CA ALA A 153 -2.59 -12.40 -5.21
C ALA A 153 -2.26 -11.82 -3.83
N LEU A 154 -0.97 -11.61 -3.53
CA LEU A 154 -0.54 -11.01 -2.27
C LEU A 154 -1.03 -9.56 -2.13
N PHE A 155 -0.91 -8.73 -3.19
CA PHE A 155 -1.48 -7.39 -3.16
C PHE A 155 -2.99 -7.39 -2.98
N GLY A 156 -3.72 -8.33 -3.59
CA GLY A 156 -5.15 -8.50 -3.38
C GLY A 156 -5.50 -8.76 -1.90
N MET A 157 -4.76 -9.64 -1.24
CA MET A 157 -4.92 -9.90 0.21
C MET A 157 -4.63 -8.64 1.04
N MET A 158 -3.47 -8.01 0.81
CA MET A 158 -3.01 -6.87 1.61
C MET A 158 -3.82 -5.60 1.38
N ASN A 159 -4.19 -5.32 0.12
CA ASN A 159 -4.94 -4.11 -0.22
C ASN A 159 -6.40 -4.13 0.26
N TRP A 160 -6.98 -5.31 0.54
CA TRP A 160 -8.37 -5.42 0.96
C TRP A 160 -8.61 -5.08 2.43
N ILE A 161 -7.54 -4.89 3.24
CA ILE A 161 -7.64 -4.65 4.69
C ILE A 161 -8.46 -3.41 5.04
N TYR A 162 -8.49 -2.37 4.19
CA TYR A 162 -9.27 -1.15 4.45
C TYR A 162 -10.79 -1.41 4.57
N ASN A 163 -11.28 -2.59 4.15
CA ASN A 163 -12.71 -2.94 4.22
C ASN A 163 -13.11 -3.59 5.55
N TRP A 164 -12.19 -4.25 6.24
CA TRP A 164 -12.54 -5.08 7.39
C TRP A 164 -11.61 -4.97 8.59
N TYR A 165 -10.39 -4.48 8.41
CA TYR A 165 -9.43 -4.39 9.49
C TYR A 165 -9.62 -3.09 10.28
N ASP A 166 -9.71 -3.22 11.61
CA ASP A 166 -9.73 -2.09 12.55
C ASP A 166 -8.38 -2.01 13.27
N PRO A 167 -7.56 -0.98 12.99
CA PRO A 167 -6.27 -0.80 13.66
C PRO A 167 -6.35 -0.58 15.16
N THR A 168 -7.54 -0.26 15.69
CA THR A 168 -7.79 -0.09 17.13
C THR A 168 -8.33 -1.37 17.79
N GLY A 169 -8.56 -2.40 16.99
CA GLY A 169 -9.06 -3.70 17.41
C GLY A 169 -8.02 -4.58 18.13
N PRO A 170 -8.38 -5.81 18.47
CA PRO A 170 -7.53 -6.71 19.25
C PRO A 170 -6.32 -7.28 18.49
N ILE A 171 -6.31 -7.19 17.14
CA ILE A 171 -5.23 -7.68 16.29
C ILE A 171 -4.33 -6.51 15.91
N SER A 172 -3.07 -6.50 16.38
CA SER A 172 -2.12 -5.47 15.98
C SER A 172 -1.72 -5.59 14.51
N PRO A 173 -1.22 -4.51 13.86
CA PRO A 173 -0.72 -4.57 12.49
C PRO A 173 0.38 -5.62 12.31
N GLU A 174 1.25 -5.80 13.29
CA GLU A 174 2.33 -6.79 13.27
C GLU A 174 1.79 -8.22 13.32
N ALA A 175 0.82 -8.49 14.20
CA ALA A 175 0.16 -9.78 14.29
C ALA A 175 -0.63 -10.11 13.00
N LEU A 176 -1.24 -9.12 12.37
CA LEU A 176 -1.91 -9.27 11.08
C LEU A 176 -0.91 -9.62 9.97
N ALA A 177 0.21 -8.89 9.92
CA ALA A 177 1.28 -9.13 8.95
C ALA A 177 1.87 -10.54 9.07
N GLU A 178 2.10 -11.01 10.29
CA GLU A 178 2.57 -12.37 10.56
C GLU A 178 1.60 -13.43 10.03
N GLN A 179 0.29 -13.25 10.26
CA GLN A 179 -0.73 -14.16 9.74
C GLN A 179 -0.77 -14.17 8.20
N PHE A 180 -0.68 -13.00 7.56
CA PHE A 180 -0.64 -12.90 6.10
C PHE A 180 0.61 -13.57 5.53
N THR A 181 1.75 -13.36 6.15
CA THR A 181 3.01 -14.00 5.74
C THR A 181 2.89 -15.51 5.81
N ARG A 182 2.38 -16.07 6.92
CA ARG A 182 2.18 -17.53 7.07
C ARG A 182 1.22 -18.07 6.02
N LEU A 183 0.06 -17.44 5.83
CA LEU A 183 -0.94 -17.87 4.84
C LEU A 183 -0.36 -17.88 3.43
N PHE A 184 0.37 -16.84 3.07
CA PHE A 184 0.95 -16.72 1.74
C PHE A 184 2.10 -17.71 1.51
N LEU A 185 3.01 -17.86 2.47
CA LEU A 185 4.14 -18.79 2.35
C LEU A 185 3.67 -20.25 2.30
N HIS A 186 2.69 -20.66 3.10
CA HIS A 186 2.16 -22.02 3.04
C HIS A 186 1.44 -22.33 1.74
N GLY A 187 0.85 -21.35 1.08
CA GLY A 187 0.30 -21.48 -0.27
C GLY A 187 1.35 -21.44 -1.38
N LEU A 188 2.46 -20.71 -1.16
CA LEU A 188 3.49 -20.45 -2.14
C LEU A 188 4.57 -21.54 -2.20
N THR A 189 4.91 -22.12 -1.03
CA THR A 189 5.96 -23.14 -0.93
C THR A 189 5.40 -24.56 -1.10
N ALA A 190 6.17 -25.45 -1.72
CA ALA A 190 5.80 -26.86 -1.79
C ALA A 190 5.81 -27.48 -0.40
N PRO A 191 4.84 -28.35 -0.04
CA PRO A 191 4.95 -29.14 1.17
C PRO A 191 6.24 -29.99 1.07
N SER A 192 7.03 -29.98 2.14
CA SER A 192 8.12 -30.94 2.28
C SER A 192 7.52 -32.35 2.33
N HIS A 193 7.49 -33.05 1.22
CA HIS A 193 7.16 -34.46 1.21
C HIS A 193 8.30 -35.22 1.90
N THR A 194 8.09 -35.55 3.16
CA THR A 194 8.79 -36.69 3.75
C THR A 194 8.17 -37.93 3.11
N PRO A 195 8.91 -38.71 2.30
CA PRO A 195 8.35 -39.95 1.79
C PRO A 195 8.05 -40.84 2.98
N VAL A 196 6.78 -41.21 3.16
CA VAL A 196 6.41 -42.27 4.09
C VAL A 196 7.02 -43.54 3.54
N SER A 197 8.07 -44.02 4.16
CA SER A 197 8.64 -45.35 3.88
C SER A 197 7.55 -46.36 4.18
N THR A 198 6.89 -46.86 3.14
CA THR A 198 6.11 -48.09 3.22
C THR A 198 7.08 -49.23 3.22
N GLU A 199 7.58 -49.59 4.39
CA GLU A 199 8.07 -50.95 4.64
C GLU A 199 6.82 -51.83 4.87
N GLY A 200 6.56 -52.68 3.89
CA GLY A 200 5.65 -53.82 3.97
C GLY A 200 6.43 -55.09 3.82
#